data_81238b99507babf7f172b6a57ac5f9e8
#
_entry.id   81238b99507babf7f172b6a57ac5f9e8
#
_cell.length_a   1.000
_cell.length_b   1.000
_cell.length_c   1.000
_cell.angle_alpha   90.00
_cell.angle_beta   90.00
_cell.angle_gamma   90.00
#
_symmetry.space_group_name_H-M   'P 1'
#
loop_
_entity.id
_entity.type
_entity.pdbx_description
1 polymer ?
#
loop_
_entity_poly.entity_id
_entity_poly.type
_entity_poly.pdbx_seq_one_letter_code
_entity_poly.pdbx_strand_id
1 'polypeptide(L)'
;MIFSSKWVKDLRSDRELFEYIGDMNNMPPILPEQVVNISSDADNLSFTIQGMGSIALRVFNRKQNELIQLSPVGKTPFQFVLNIYIKSCEPQAGCSEQSECCFEIDANLNPLMQMMASRPLQNLVNMMAERFNN
;
A
#
# COMPACT_ATOMS: atom_id res chain seq x y z
N MET A 1 -4.41 -15.28 0.92
CA MET A 1 -5.01 -14.66 -0.30
C MET A 1 -4.29 -13.37 -0.63
N ILE A 2 -3.93 -13.19 -1.88
CA ILE A 2 -3.11 -12.04 -2.30
C ILE A 2 -3.93 -11.13 -3.19
N PHE A 3 -3.92 -9.82 -2.85
CA PHE A 3 -4.58 -8.77 -3.63
C PHE A 3 -3.50 -7.80 -4.07
N SER A 4 -3.22 -7.75 -5.36
CA SER A 4 -2.15 -6.89 -5.90
C SER A 4 -2.73 -5.86 -6.85
N SER A 5 -2.17 -4.65 -6.79
CA SER A 5 -2.44 -3.62 -7.79
C SER A 5 -1.60 -3.87 -9.04
N LYS A 6 -1.88 -3.12 -10.09
CA LYS A 6 -0.94 -3.00 -11.20
C LYS A 6 0.31 -2.26 -10.73
N TRP A 7 1.40 -2.40 -11.44
CA TRP A 7 2.59 -1.58 -11.25
C TRP A 7 2.33 -0.20 -11.82
N VAL A 8 2.69 0.83 -11.06
CA VAL A 8 2.53 2.23 -11.49
C VAL A 8 3.90 2.89 -11.55
N LYS A 9 4.13 3.65 -12.63
CA LYS A 9 5.40 4.29 -12.89
C LYS A 9 5.51 5.63 -12.20
N ASP A 10 6.74 6.03 -11.85
CA ASP A 10 7.03 7.26 -11.15
C ASP A 10 8.26 7.94 -11.75
N LEU A 11 8.29 9.26 -11.69
CA LEU A 11 9.40 10.05 -12.18
C LEU A 11 10.63 10.01 -11.28
N ARG A 12 10.42 9.65 -10.01
CA ARG A 12 11.51 9.51 -9.04
C ARG A 12 12.35 8.28 -9.36
N SER A 13 13.63 8.32 -8.96
CA SER A 13 14.44 7.11 -8.96
C SER A 13 13.90 6.12 -7.94
N ASP A 14 14.32 4.86 -8.00
CA ASP A 14 13.92 3.84 -7.02
C ASP A 14 14.30 4.25 -5.60
N ARG A 15 15.46 4.88 -5.42
CA ARG A 15 15.90 5.40 -4.13
C ARG A 15 14.98 6.52 -3.62
N GLU A 16 14.70 7.49 -4.47
CA GLU A 16 13.83 8.61 -4.11
C GLU A 16 12.41 8.14 -3.81
N LEU A 17 11.91 7.21 -4.61
CA LEU A 17 10.58 6.61 -4.40
C LEU A 17 10.53 5.85 -3.09
N PHE A 18 11.56 5.07 -2.78
CA PHE A 18 11.65 4.33 -1.52
C PHE A 18 11.62 5.28 -0.32
N GLU A 19 12.39 6.36 -0.36
CA GLU A 19 12.40 7.34 0.71
C GLU A 19 11.06 8.04 0.87
N TYR A 20 10.41 8.38 -0.23
CA TYR A 20 9.11 9.05 -0.21
C TYR A 20 8.00 8.15 0.31
N ILE A 21 7.82 6.98 -0.30
CA ILE A 21 6.71 6.09 0.04
C ILE A 21 6.96 5.33 1.34
N GLY A 22 8.21 5.25 1.78
CA GLY A 22 8.58 4.64 3.05
C GLY A 22 8.23 5.49 4.27
N ASP A 23 7.92 6.77 4.06
CA ASP A 23 7.40 7.64 5.11
C ASP A 23 5.87 7.58 5.09
N MET A 24 5.28 7.01 6.14
CA MET A 24 3.84 6.79 6.19
C MET A 24 3.03 8.09 6.21
N ASN A 25 3.65 9.23 6.49
CA ASN A 25 3.01 10.53 6.36
C ASN A 25 2.64 10.87 4.92
N ASN A 26 3.22 10.19 3.95
CA ASN A 26 2.91 10.37 2.53
C ASN A 26 1.81 9.44 2.02
N MET A 27 1.30 8.56 2.88
CA MET A 27 0.25 7.60 2.50
C MET A 27 -1.17 8.18 2.49
N PRO A 28 -1.56 9.07 3.43
CA PRO A 28 -2.95 9.54 3.46
C PRO A 28 -3.49 10.06 2.12
N PRO A 29 -2.73 10.82 1.31
CA PRO A 29 -3.25 11.33 0.04
C PRO A 29 -3.64 10.26 -0.99
N ILE A 30 -3.08 9.05 -0.89
CA ILE A 30 -3.40 7.98 -1.84
C ILE A 30 -4.48 7.03 -1.34
N LEU A 31 -4.94 7.19 -0.11
CA LEU A 31 -6.04 6.37 0.41
C LEU A 31 -7.37 6.84 -0.18
N PRO A 32 -8.26 5.90 -0.56
CA PRO A 32 -9.54 6.27 -1.18
C PRO A 32 -10.50 6.94 -0.18
N GLU A 33 -11.53 7.59 -0.70
CA GLU A 33 -12.48 8.38 0.10
C GLU A 33 -13.22 7.57 1.16
N GLN A 34 -13.46 6.29 0.91
CA GLN A 34 -14.12 5.41 1.87
C GLN A 34 -13.24 5.05 3.07
N VAL A 35 -11.97 5.43 3.02
CA VAL A 35 -11.04 5.31 4.15
C VAL A 35 -11.10 6.61 4.94
N VAL A 36 -11.42 6.51 6.22
CA VAL A 36 -11.64 7.67 7.10
C VAL A 36 -10.82 7.53 8.38
N ASN A 37 -10.83 8.58 9.21
CA ASN A 37 -10.11 8.61 10.50
C ASN A 37 -8.62 8.27 10.34
N ILE A 38 -7.99 8.87 9.34
CA ILE A 38 -6.60 8.58 8.99
C ILE A 38 -5.66 9.31 9.93
N SER A 39 -4.69 8.57 10.48
CA SER A 39 -3.62 9.11 11.31
C SER A 39 -2.31 8.44 10.92
N SER A 40 -1.22 9.20 10.93
CA SER A 40 0.08 8.65 10.51
C SER A 40 1.24 9.36 11.21
N ASP A 41 2.35 8.65 11.29
CA ASP A 41 3.68 9.20 11.52
C ASP A 41 4.64 8.48 10.55
N ALA A 42 5.93 8.64 10.74
CA ALA A 42 6.91 8.08 9.79
C ALA A 42 6.80 6.55 9.64
N ASP A 43 6.44 5.84 10.70
CA ASP A 43 6.44 4.38 10.75
C ASP A 43 5.06 3.76 10.95
N ASN A 44 4.04 4.57 11.22
CA ASN A 44 2.71 4.08 11.57
C ASN A 44 1.64 4.71 10.68
N LEU A 45 0.61 3.92 10.40
CA LEU A 45 -0.54 4.36 9.63
C LEU A 45 -1.79 3.71 10.20
N SER A 46 -2.77 4.51 10.60
CA SER A 46 -4.04 3.99 11.08
C SER A 46 -5.20 4.62 10.32
N PHE A 47 -6.26 3.86 10.14
CA PHE A 47 -7.43 4.31 9.40
C PHE A 47 -8.61 3.38 9.67
N THR A 48 -9.78 3.82 9.23
CA THR A 48 -11.02 3.02 9.29
C THR A 48 -11.52 2.81 7.87
N ILE A 49 -11.77 1.56 7.51
CA ILE A 49 -12.45 1.22 6.26
C ILE A 49 -13.91 0.99 6.58
N GLN A 50 -14.79 1.75 5.95
CA GLN A 50 -16.23 1.61 6.17
C GLN A 50 -16.69 0.20 5.83
N GLY A 51 -17.40 -0.42 6.78
CA GLY A 51 -17.88 -1.80 6.64
C GLY A 51 -16.90 -2.87 7.07
N MET A 52 -15.65 -2.53 7.35
CA MET A 52 -14.62 -3.50 7.76
C MET A 52 -14.02 -3.22 9.14
N GLY A 53 -13.99 -1.95 9.57
CA GLY A 53 -13.47 -1.58 10.88
C GLY A 53 -12.16 -0.80 10.83
N SER A 54 -11.60 -0.57 12.00
CA SER A 54 -10.37 0.20 12.17
C SER A 54 -9.14 -0.70 12.07
N ILE A 55 -8.12 -0.19 11.41
CA ILE A 55 -6.86 -0.89 11.16
C ILE A 55 -5.72 0.04 11.54
N ALA A 56 -4.77 -0.47 12.34
CA ALA A 56 -3.53 0.21 12.65
C ALA A 56 -2.37 -0.63 12.11
N LEU A 57 -1.51 0.00 11.34
CA LEU A 57 -0.37 -0.66 10.68
C LEU A 57 0.94 -0.03 11.14
N ARG A 58 1.97 -0.85 11.23
CA ARG A 58 3.33 -0.40 11.51
C ARG A 58 4.30 -1.02 10.51
N VAL A 59 5.24 -0.20 10.04
CA VAL A 59 6.33 -0.69 9.21
C VAL A 59 7.23 -1.59 10.07
N PHE A 60 7.39 -2.85 9.65
CA PHE A 60 8.26 -3.79 10.36
C PHE A 60 9.50 -4.17 9.56
N ASN A 61 9.51 -3.88 8.26
CA ASN A 61 10.67 -4.19 7.42
C ASN A 61 10.75 -3.16 6.28
N ARG A 62 11.98 -2.69 6.05
CA ARG A 62 12.33 -1.89 4.89
C ARG A 62 13.54 -2.50 4.23
N LYS A 63 13.39 -2.91 2.98
CA LYS A 63 14.50 -3.37 2.16
C LYS A 63 14.80 -2.28 1.16
N GLN A 64 15.96 -1.67 1.28
CA GLN A 64 16.32 -0.44 0.56
C GLN A 64 16.05 -0.57 -0.95
N ASN A 65 15.28 0.37 -1.49
CA ASN A 65 14.93 0.50 -2.90
C ASN A 65 14.07 -0.64 -3.48
N GLU A 66 13.60 -1.57 -2.64
CA GLU A 66 12.89 -2.77 -3.13
C GLU A 66 11.55 -3.02 -2.46
N LEU A 67 11.44 -2.81 -1.14
CA LEU A 67 10.28 -3.31 -0.40
C LEU A 67 10.07 -2.53 0.90
N ILE A 68 8.80 -2.25 1.18
CA ILE A 68 8.35 -1.75 2.48
C ILE A 68 7.22 -2.67 2.93
N GLN A 69 7.30 -3.18 4.16
CA GLN A 69 6.29 -4.10 4.69
C GLN A 69 5.69 -3.55 5.97
N LEU A 70 4.36 -3.58 6.03
CA LEU A 70 3.60 -3.16 7.19
C LEU A 70 2.74 -4.31 7.69
N SER A 71 2.61 -4.41 9.01
CA SER A 71 1.74 -5.40 9.64
C SER A 71 0.81 -4.74 10.64
N PRO A 72 -0.35 -5.37 10.94
CA PRO A 72 -1.28 -4.84 11.92
C PRO A 72 -0.71 -4.78 13.32
N VAL A 73 -1.11 -3.73 14.06
CA VAL A 73 -0.81 -3.54 15.47
C VAL A 73 -2.14 -3.63 16.23
N GLY A 74 -2.19 -4.45 17.27
CA GLY A 74 -3.40 -4.63 18.06
C GLY A 74 -4.43 -5.49 17.36
N LYS A 75 -5.72 -5.26 17.68
CA LYS A 75 -6.81 -6.06 17.13
C LYS A 75 -7.16 -5.60 15.72
N THR A 76 -7.33 -6.58 14.82
CA THR A 76 -7.76 -6.35 13.45
C THR A 76 -8.82 -7.38 13.08
N PRO A 77 -9.67 -7.08 12.07
CA PRO A 77 -10.66 -8.04 11.59
C PRO A 77 -10.04 -9.34 11.08
N PHE A 78 -8.80 -9.27 10.58
CA PHE A 78 -8.06 -10.43 10.05
C PHE A 78 -6.57 -10.11 10.03
N GLN A 79 -5.74 -11.13 9.93
CA GLN A 79 -4.29 -10.95 9.82
C GLN A 79 -3.88 -10.74 8.38
N PHE A 80 -2.98 -9.78 8.15
CA PHE A 80 -2.47 -9.51 6.81
C PHE A 80 -1.15 -8.76 6.86
N VAL A 81 -0.47 -8.69 5.72
CA VAL A 81 0.72 -7.87 5.51
C VAL A 81 0.46 -6.99 4.29
N LEU A 82 0.77 -5.71 4.42
CA LEU A 82 0.78 -4.79 3.29
C LEU A 82 2.20 -4.70 2.77
N ASN A 83 2.41 -5.07 1.52
CA ASN A 83 3.70 -5.01 0.85
C ASN A 83 3.68 -3.91 -0.20
N ILE A 84 4.70 -3.06 -0.16
CA ILE A 84 4.91 -2.05 -1.19
C ILE A 84 6.20 -2.39 -1.90
N TYR A 85 6.07 -2.89 -3.13
CA TYR A 85 7.21 -3.28 -3.95
C TYR A 85 7.68 -2.11 -4.80
N ILE A 86 8.98 -1.95 -4.90
CA ILE A 86 9.62 -0.89 -5.68
C ILE A 86 10.67 -1.53 -6.58
N LYS A 87 10.75 -1.07 -7.81
CA LYS A 87 11.84 -1.46 -8.71
C LYS A 87 12.19 -0.29 -9.63
N SER A 88 13.42 -0.28 -10.09
CA SER A 88 13.83 0.68 -11.11
C SER A 88 13.28 0.25 -12.47
N CYS A 89 12.98 1.21 -13.32
CA CYS A 89 12.69 0.93 -14.72
C CYS A 89 13.69 1.69 -15.59
N GLU A 90 14.09 1.05 -16.68
CA GLU A 90 15.04 1.69 -17.59
C GLU A 90 14.34 2.81 -18.35
N PRO A 91 14.99 4.00 -18.48
CA PRO A 91 14.45 5.07 -19.28
C PRO A 91 14.28 4.62 -20.74
N GLN A 92 13.06 4.75 -21.24
CA GLN A 92 12.78 4.50 -22.64
C GLN A 92 12.76 5.84 -23.38
N ALA A 93 13.02 5.83 -24.67
CA ALA A 93 12.99 7.04 -25.48
C ALA A 93 11.60 7.71 -25.36
N GLY A 94 11.58 8.96 -24.91
CA GLY A 94 10.35 9.70 -24.70
C GLY A 94 9.66 9.45 -23.35
N CYS A 95 10.29 8.65 -22.47
CA CYS A 95 9.76 8.35 -21.15
C CYS A 95 10.73 8.81 -20.07
N SER A 96 10.27 9.59 -19.11
CA SER A 96 11.09 10.13 -18.02
C SER A 96 10.93 9.37 -16.71
N GLU A 97 10.04 8.38 -16.64
CA GLU A 97 9.85 7.57 -15.45
C GLU A 97 11.09 6.71 -15.17
N GLN A 98 11.52 6.67 -13.91
CA GLN A 98 12.75 5.98 -13.48
C GLN A 98 12.47 4.80 -12.57
N SER A 99 11.27 4.69 -12.03
CA SER A 99 10.90 3.62 -11.11
C SER A 99 9.44 3.26 -11.24
N GLU A 100 9.06 2.17 -10.59
CA GLU A 100 7.65 1.79 -10.48
C GLU A 100 7.40 1.09 -9.15
N CYS A 101 6.15 1.13 -8.69
CA CYS A 101 5.76 0.48 -7.46
C CYS A 101 4.45 -0.30 -7.61
N CYS A 102 4.24 -1.23 -6.69
CA CYS A 102 3.06 -2.09 -6.64
C CYS A 102 2.63 -2.24 -5.19
N PHE A 103 1.33 -2.13 -4.95
CA PHE A 103 0.74 -2.33 -3.63
C PHE A 103 0.11 -3.72 -3.57
N GLU A 104 0.40 -4.47 -2.50
CA GLU A 104 -0.09 -5.83 -2.33
C GLU A 104 -0.53 -6.05 -0.89
N ILE A 105 -1.69 -6.68 -0.72
CA ILE A 105 -2.15 -7.16 0.58
C ILE A 105 -2.14 -8.69 0.54
N ASP A 106 -1.37 -9.30 1.45
CA ASP A 106 -1.37 -10.75 1.65
C ASP A 106 -2.15 -11.02 2.93
N ALA A 107 -3.38 -11.51 2.78
CA ALA A 107 -4.33 -11.65 3.88
C ALA A 107 -4.65 -13.11 4.18
N ASN A 108 -4.72 -13.42 5.48
CA ASN A 108 -5.16 -14.72 5.95
C ASN A 108 -6.66 -14.65 6.23
N LEU A 109 -7.47 -15.10 5.27
CA LEU A 109 -8.92 -15.01 5.32
C LEU A 109 -9.54 -16.40 5.34
N ASN A 110 -10.47 -16.63 6.29
CA ASN A 110 -11.33 -17.82 6.24
C ASN A 110 -12.37 -17.65 5.12
N PRO A 111 -13.12 -18.71 4.74
CA PRO A 111 -14.06 -18.63 3.62
C PRO A 111 -15.09 -17.53 3.72
N LEU A 112 -15.62 -17.28 4.92
CA LEU A 112 -16.60 -16.21 5.14
C LEU A 112 -15.98 -14.83 4.91
N MET A 113 -14.77 -14.60 5.45
CA MET A 113 -14.06 -13.35 5.28
C MET A 113 -13.65 -13.15 3.81
N GLN A 114 -13.32 -14.22 3.09
CA GLN A 114 -13.02 -14.12 1.66
C GLN A 114 -14.20 -13.55 0.88
N MET A 115 -15.41 -13.98 1.21
CA MET A 115 -16.62 -13.46 0.57
C MET A 115 -16.86 -11.98 0.87
N MET A 116 -16.55 -11.55 2.10
CA MET A 116 -16.82 -10.18 2.55
C MET A 116 -15.71 -9.19 2.19
N ALA A 117 -14.46 -9.62 2.22
CA ALA A 117 -13.31 -8.74 2.19
C ALA A 117 -12.58 -8.72 0.83
N SER A 118 -12.77 -9.71 -0.04
CA SER A 118 -11.99 -9.82 -1.28
C SER A 118 -12.15 -8.59 -2.17
N ARG A 119 -13.38 -8.16 -2.42
CA ARG A 119 -13.61 -7.00 -3.30
C ARG A 119 -13.12 -5.70 -2.67
N PRO A 120 -13.44 -5.39 -1.39
CA PRO A 120 -12.90 -4.19 -0.76
C PRO A 120 -11.38 -4.12 -0.74
N LEU A 121 -10.71 -5.24 -0.47
CA LEU A 121 -9.25 -5.27 -0.42
C LEU A 121 -8.62 -5.10 -1.81
N GLN A 122 -9.16 -5.75 -2.83
CA GLN A 122 -8.70 -5.56 -4.20
C GLN A 122 -8.91 -4.11 -4.66
N ASN A 123 -10.07 -3.53 -4.33
CA ASN A 123 -10.35 -2.15 -4.66
C ASN A 123 -9.40 -1.19 -3.95
N LEU A 124 -9.07 -1.48 -2.69
CA LEU A 124 -8.15 -0.64 -1.91
C LEU A 124 -6.79 -0.54 -2.58
N VAL A 125 -6.17 -1.66 -2.94
CA VAL A 125 -4.84 -1.63 -3.57
C VAL A 125 -4.89 -1.01 -4.97
N ASN A 126 -5.96 -1.26 -5.71
CA ASN A 126 -6.13 -0.66 -7.04
C ASN A 126 -6.24 0.87 -6.96
N MET A 127 -7.02 1.37 -6.01
CA MET A 127 -7.21 2.80 -5.84
C MET A 127 -5.98 3.49 -5.28
N MET A 128 -5.23 2.83 -4.42
CA MET A 128 -3.94 3.35 -3.95
C MET A 128 -2.99 3.55 -5.13
N ALA A 129 -2.90 2.56 -6.01
CA ALA A 129 -2.05 2.66 -7.19
C ALA A 129 -2.50 3.78 -8.14
N GLU A 130 -3.81 3.88 -8.39
CA GLU A 130 -4.36 4.92 -9.27
C GLU A 130 -4.12 6.33 -8.71
N ARG A 131 -4.33 6.52 -7.41
CA ARG A 131 -4.12 7.81 -6.77
C ARG A 131 -2.64 8.17 -6.70
N PHE A 132 -1.79 7.18 -6.51
CA PHE A 132 -0.35 7.40 -6.49
C PHE A 132 0.17 7.89 -7.85
N ASN A 133 -0.40 7.38 -8.93
CA ASN A 133 0.00 7.72 -10.29
C ASN A 133 -0.53 9.08 -10.78
N ASN A 134 -1.38 9.73 -10.01
CA ASN A 134 -1.95 11.03 -10.39
C ASN A 134 -1.15 12.19 -9.78
#